data_e686207ca16ed6091cb0b17b4cb015f8
#
_entry.id   e686207ca16ed6091cb0b17b4cb015f8
#
_cell.length_a   1.000
_cell.length_b   1.000
_cell.length_c   1.000
_cell.angle_alpha   90.00
_cell.angle_beta   90.00
_cell.angle_gamma   90.00
#
_symmetry.space_group_name_H-M   'P 1'
#
loop_
_entity.id
_entity.type
_entity.pdbx_description
1 polymer ?
#
loop_
_entity_poly.entity_id
_entity_poly.type
_entity_poly.pdbx_seq_one_letter_code
_entity_poly.pdbx_strand_id
1 'polypeptide(L)'
;VEAEVLGFLPNWLVEDAAVTIDTDLLSMLAFHGVEASGDGRLVTSKPSGDVPDGWQALDSEAFVALKAQAQADGVRVVLTIQRFGWQEGTLERTRALLGSRRDRRALAERIAQLVSERGFDGVNLDFEPMPEDLADEYVELVREVRAALDAVDAELHLSVDVVASLTGYDLAGLTADDAADLAIIMGYEFRTDGAQVAGSTAPLDDPEIRDIVATLDEALALVPAEKLVLALPWFGAAWSTETEQAPSATMSGRDIDGGASPSYAEAVAQASLTGRQYDAAQASAWTAYPNRQCATCPATWRQVWYDDPDGFGAKVDHALGRGLAGVGIWALGQEGGREELWWTLRHRLRPQIDETPPGGSASIDPESIQGDLDGRDVVEGVASLRLFASDTPDGSGLALTRIGLSGDLAEDGQLITGRTYPASERIEFPLADEETGGSPEAGPRSIHVQWRDIAGNWSPPLVLEVMAVDPTRSETPGDL
;
A
#
# COMPACT_ATOMS: atom_id res chain seq x y z
N VAL A 1 -20.29 -3.29 -16.47
CA VAL A 1 -19.82 -2.07 -15.82
C VAL A 1 -18.37 -2.38 -15.40
N GLU A 2 -17.40 -1.66 -15.92
CA GLU A 2 -16.04 -1.76 -15.42
C GLU A 2 -16.03 -1.25 -13.98
N ALA A 3 -15.26 -1.91 -13.10
CA ALA A 3 -15.14 -1.49 -11.71
C ALA A 3 -14.44 -0.12 -11.62
N GLU A 4 -14.84 0.70 -10.65
CA GLU A 4 -14.15 1.95 -10.35
C GLU A 4 -12.76 1.65 -9.77
N VAL A 5 -11.76 2.38 -10.22
CA VAL A 5 -10.42 2.40 -9.66
C VAL A 5 -10.05 3.83 -9.32
N LEU A 6 -10.05 4.13 -8.04
CA LEU A 6 -9.74 5.45 -7.52
C LEU A 6 -8.30 5.49 -7.00
N GLY A 7 -7.46 6.37 -7.53
CA GLY A 7 -6.12 6.64 -7.01
C GLY A 7 -6.08 7.97 -6.25
N PHE A 8 -5.70 7.96 -4.98
CA PHE A 8 -5.38 9.19 -4.24
C PHE A 8 -3.95 9.62 -4.51
N LEU A 9 -3.77 10.86 -4.93
CA LEU A 9 -2.46 11.48 -5.15
C LEU A 9 -2.23 12.57 -4.09
N PRO A 10 -1.45 12.28 -3.04
CA PRO A 10 -1.06 13.28 -2.05
C PRO A 10 -0.20 14.39 -2.66
N ASN A 11 -0.41 15.60 -2.22
CA ASN A 11 0.32 16.77 -2.74
C ASN A 11 1.85 16.66 -2.63
N TRP A 12 2.36 15.94 -1.63
CA TRP A 12 3.80 15.71 -1.41
C TRP A 12 4.40 14.59 -2.25
N LEU A 13 3.58 13.84 -3.01
CA LEU A 13 4.01 12.76 -3.91
C LEU A 13 3.81 13.10 -5.40
N VAL A 14 3.35 14.31 -5.72
CA VAL A 14 3.00 14.73 -7.08
C VAL A 14 4.15 14.53 -8.08
N GLU A 15 5.37 14.89 -7.67
CA GLU A 15 6.53 14.76 -8.56
C GLU A 15 6.96 13.31 -8.75
N ASP A 16 6.94 12.51 -7.67
CA ASP A 16 7.33 11.10 -7.70
C ASP A 16 6.28 10.24 -8.42
N ALA A 17 5.00 10.48 -8.14
CA ALA A 17 3.90 9.72 -8.69
C ALA A 17 3.62 9.98 -10.18
N ALA A 18 3.93 11.16 -10.68
CA ALA A 18 3.67 11.53 -12.08
C ALA A 18 4.37 10.65 -13.12
N VAL A 19 5.40 9.91 -12.71
CA VAL A 19 6.19 9.04 -13.60
C VAL A 19 5.61 7.61 -13.64
N THR A 20 4.85 7.18 -12.62
CA THR A 20 4.47 5.77 -12.41
C THR A 20 2.97 5.49 -12.46
N ILE A 21 2.13 6.52 -12.56
CA ILE A 21 0.67 6.36 -12.59
C ILE A 21 0.22 5.72 -13.90
N ASP A 22 -0.41 4.54 -13.78
CA ASP A 22 -1.04 3.85 -14.91
C ASP A 22 -2.48 4.37 -15.12
N THR A 23 -2.62 5.42 -15.92
CA THR A 23 -3.91 6.04 -16.23
C THR A 23 -4.86 5.10 -16.97
N ASP A 24 -4.37 4.05 -17.66
CA ASP A 24 -5.22 3.04 -18.32
C ASP A 24 -6.03 2.19 -17.33
N LEU A 25 -5.60 2.13 -16.07
CA LEU A 25 -6.29 1.38 -15.01
C LEU A 25 -7.18 2.26 -14.14
N LEU A 26 -6.92 3.56 -14.08
CA LEU A 26 -7.69 4.47 -13.23
C LEU A 26 -9.02 4.87 -13.91
N SER A 27 -10.09 4.89 -13.15
CA SER A 27 -11.33 5.59 -13.51
C SER A 27 -11.38 6.99 -12.88
N MET A 28 -10.65 7.18 -11.77
CA MET A 28 -10.63 8.44 -11.03
C MET A 28 -9.26 8.68 -10.38
N LEU A 29 -8.78 9.93 -10.47
CA LEU A 29 -7.61 10.44 -9.79
C LEU A 29 -8.04 11.53 -8.80
N ALA A 30 -7.87 11.29 -7.50
CA ALA A 30 -8.21 12.24 -6.44
C ALA A 30 -6.94 12.99 -5.99
N PHE A 31 -6.82 14.26 -6.33
CA PHE A 31 -5.74 15.10 -5.80
C PHE A 31 -5.99 15.44 -4.34
N HIS A 32 -5.12 14.99 -3.45
CA HIS A 32 -5.22 15.21 -2.01
C HIS A 32 -4.14 16.20 -1.55
N GLY A 33 -4.39 17.44 -1.02
CA GLY A 33 -5.72 17.97 -0.91
C GLY A 33 -5.66 19.42 -0.44
N VAL A 34 -6.83 20.01 -0.37
CA VAL A 34 -7.04 21.38 0.08
C VAL A 34 -7.85 21.38 1.38
N GLU A 35 -7.38 22.12 2.39
CA GLU A 35 -8.02 22.12 3.72
C GLU A 35 -9.20 23.10 3.78
N ALA A 36 -10.33 22.64 4.36
CA ALA A 36 -11.46 23.46 4.74
C ALA A 36 -11.22 24.11 6.12
N SER A 37 -11.53 25.40 6.27
CA SER A 37 -11.48 26.10 7.56
C SER A 37 -12.79 25.95 8.33
N GLY A 38 -12.75 26.21 9.66
CA GLY A 38 -13.93 26.12 10.52
C GLY A 38 -15.01 27.20 10.27
N ASP A 39 -14.76 28.18 9.41
CA ASP A 39 -15.67 29.28 9.05
C ASP A 39 -16.17 29.19 7.58
N GLY A 40 -16.07 28.01 6.96
CA GLY A 40 -16.60 27.76 5.61
C GLY A 40 -15.74 28.29 4.46
N ARG A 41 -14.47 28.63 4.73
CA ARG A 41 -13.50 29.02 3.70
C ARG A 41 -12.52 27.88 3.44
N LEU A 42 -11.77 27.97 2.36
CA LEU A 42 -10.58 27.14 2.12
C LEU A 42 -9.35 27.80 2.74
N VAL A 43 -8.45 27.01 3.32
CA VAL A 43 -7.22 27.51 3.92
C VAL A 43 -6.22 27.80 2.80
N THR A 44 -6.00 29.07 2.50
CA THR A 44 -5.09 29.55 1.44
C THR A 44 -3.76 30.10 1.96
N SER A 45 -3.59 30.17 3.29
CA SER A 45 -2.37 30.66 3.94
C SER A 45 -2.12 29.90 5.24
N LYS A 46 -0.88 29.47 5.46
CA LYS A 46 -0.40 28.94 6.74
C LYS A 46 -0.31 30.06 7.80
N PRO A 47 -0.24 29.73 9.11
CA PRO A 47 -0.01 30.75 10.15
C PRO A 47 1.29 31.55 9.96
N SER A 48 2.30 30.99 9.28
CA SER A 48 3.54 31.68 8.87
C SER A 48 3.34 32.75 7.79
N GLY A 49 2.20 32.75 7.09
CA GLY A 49 1.92 33.57 5.91
C GLY A 49 2.21 32.88 4.58
N ASP A 50 2.83 31.69 4.63
CA ASP A 50 3.16 30.92 3.40
C ASP A 50 1.92 30.30 2.78
N VAL A 51 2.01 29.99 1.48
CA VAL A 51 0.99 29.21 0.76
C VAL A 51 1.04 27.76 1.26
N PRO A 52 -0.10 27.10 1.56
CA PRO A 52 -0.12 25.68 1.93
C PRO A 52 0.41 24.78 0.80
N ASP A 53 1.04 23.66 1.18
CA ASP A 53 1.70 22.75 0.21
C ASP A 53 0.72 22.20 -0.82
N GLY A 54 -0.52 21.90 -0.41
CA GLY A 54 -1.60 21.49 -1.32
C GLY A 54 -1.88 22.49 -2.44
N TRP A 55 -1.86 23.79 -2.17
CA TRP A 55 -2.02 24.81 -3.20
C TRP A 55 -0.79 24.96 -4.09
N GLN A 56 0.42 24.83 -3.51
CA GLN A 56 1.66 24.85 -4.31
C GLN A 56 1.69 23.69 -5.28
N ALA A 57 1.37 22.47 -4.81
CA ALA A 57 1.33 21.29 -5.66
C ALA A 57 0.22 21.38 -6.72
N LEU A 58 -0.96 21.91 -6.36
CA LEU A 58 -2.07 22.16 -7.28
C LEU A 58 -1.68 23.06 -8.47
N ASP A 59 -0.80 24.03 -8.23
CA ASP A 59 -0.32 24.99 -9.21
C ASP A 59 1.01 24.53 -9.87
N SER A 60 1.55 23.36 -9.52
CA SER A 60 2.79 22.83 -10.10
C SER A 60 2.62 22.42 -11.55
N GLU A 61 3.70 22.55 -12.34
CA GLU A 61 3.71 22.08 -13.74
C GLU A 61 3.48 20.57 -13.84
N ALA A 62 4.00 19.79 -12.86
CA ALA A 62 3.84 18.34 -12.81
C ALA A 62 2.37 17.95 -12.66
N PHE A 63 1.65 18.52 -11.68
CA PHE A 63 0.24 18.21 -11.50
C PHE A 63 -0.64 18.69 -12.66
N VAL A 64 -0.38 19.91 -13.17
CA VAL A 64 -1.15 20.44 -14.31
C VAL A 64 -1.00 19.53 -15.54
N ALA A 65 0.21 19.04 -15.82
CA ALA A 65 0.46 18.14 -16.93
C ALA A 65 -0.20 16.76 -16.69
N LEU A 66 -0.05 16.20 -15.49
CA LEU A 66 -0.68 14.92 -15.10
C LEU A 66 -2.20 14.99 -15.20
N LYS A 67 -2.82 16.05 -14.66
CA LYS A 67 -4.28 16.23 -14.74
C LYS A 67 -4.75 16.26 -16.19
N ALA A 68 -4.07 17.04 -17.03
CA ALA A 68 -4.43 17.14 -18.44
C ALA A 68 -4.29 15.79 -19.17
N GLN A 69 -3.23 15.02 -18.87
CA GLN A 69 -3.06 13.68 -19.43
C GLN A 69 -4.13 12.73 -18.96
N ALA A 70 -4.39 12.64 -17.63
CA ALA A 70 -5.40 11.76 -17.06
C ALA A 70 -6.80 12.05 -17.65
N GLN A 71 -7.19 13.33 -17.79
CA GLN A 71 -8.45 13.71 -18.41
C GLN A 71 -8.51 13.35 -19.91
N ALA A 72 -7.38 13.47 -20.63
CA ALA A 72 -7.28 13.05 -22.04
C ALA A 72 -7.44 11.53 -22.20
N ASP A 73 -6.98 10.74 -21.22
CA ASP A 73 -7.14 9.29 -21.18
C ASP A 73 -8.54 8.85 -20.66
N GLY A 74 -9.41 9.80 -20.31
CA GLY A 74 -10.77 9.54 -19.84
C GLY A 74 -10.89 9.32 -18.33
N VAL A 75 -9.83 9.58 -17.55
CA VAL A 75 -9.84 9.50 -16.09
C VAL A 75 -10.47 10.77 -15.51
N ARG A 76 -11.47 10.62 -14.62
CA ARG A 76 -12.01 11.75 -13.87
C ARG A 76 -10.97 12.25 -12.87
N VAL A 77 -10.66 13.53 -12.89
CA VAL A 77 -9.75 14.13 -11.91
C VAL A 77 -10.53 14.97 -10.92
N VAL A 78 -10.58 14.53 -9.66
CA VAL A 78 -11.34 15.18 -8.59
C VAL A 78 -10.41 15.84 -7.57
N LEU A 79 -10.91 16.89 -6.92
CA LEU A 79 -10.19 17.62 -5.86
C LEU A 79 -10.63 17.13 -4.49
N THR A 80 -9.72 16.65 -3.66
CA THR A 80 -10.04 16.31 -2.27
C THR A 80 -10.04 17.56 -1.40
N ILE A 81 -11.17 17.81 -0.74
CA ILE A 81 -11.33 18.83 0.30
C ILE A 81 -11.29 18.12 1.64
N GLN A 82 -10.24 18.41 2.41
CA GLN A 82 -9.97 17.72 3.67
C GLN A 82 -10.26 18.55 4.90
N ARG A 83 -10.65 17.87 5.99
CA ARG A 83 -10.80 18.49 7.30
C ARG A 83 -10.43 17.49 8.38
N PHE A 84 -9.23 17.62 8.98
CA PHE A 84 -8.75 16.72 10.01
C PHE A 84 -8.94 17.29 11.43
N GLY A 85 -9.53 16.46 12.29
CA GLY A 85 -9.81 16.73 13.69
C GLY A 85 -9.00 15.89 14.68
N TRP A 86 -7.95 15.22 14.22
CA TRP A 86 -7.16 14.29 15.03
C TRP A 86 -6.29 14.94 16.11
N GLN A 87 -5.92 16.21 15.94
CA GLN A 87 -5.12 16.94 16.91
C GLN A 87 -6.01 17.71 17.89
N GLU A 88 -5.51 17.93 19.12
CA GLU A 88 -6.20 18.73 20.14
C GLU A 88 -6.56 20.12 19.58
N GLY A 89 -7.80 20.54 19.77
CA GLY A 89 -8.35 21.84 19.31
C GLY A 89 -8.68 21.89 17.81
N THR A 90 -8.44 20.85 17.02
CA THR A 90 -8.82 20.85 15.59
C THR A 90 -10.25 20.37 15.37
N LEU A 91 -10.77 19.49 16.23
CA LEU A 91 -12.13 18.99 16.17
C LEU A 91 -13.19 20.10 16.37
N GLU A 92 -12.89 21.10 17.21
CA GLU A 92 -13.79 22.25 17.43
C GLU A 92 -14.01 23.05 16.14
N ARG A 93 -13.05 23.06 15.23
CA ARG A 93 -13.22 23.72 13.92
C ARG A 93 -14.16 22.92 13.02
N THR A 94 -14.11 21.59 13.06
CA THR A 94 -15.08 20.72 12.39
C THR A 94 -16.48 20.97 12.95
N ARG A 95 -16.63 21.04 14.28
CA ARG A 95 -17.88 21.36 14.94
C ARG A 95 -18.42 22.75 14.57
N ALA A 96 -17.55 23.76 14.49
CA ALA A 96 -17.92 25.11 14.11
C ALA A 96 -18.44 25.15 12.66
N LEU A 97 -17.74 24.50 11.73
CA LEU A 97 -18.12 24.41 10.33
C LEU A 97 -19.46 23.69 10.15
N LEU A 98 -19.57 22.47 10.65
CA LEU A 98 -20.74 21.61 10.45
C LEU A 98 -21.98 22.16 11.17
N GLY A 99 -21.81 22.70 12.37
CA GLY A 99 -22.93 23.31 13.14
C GLY A 99 -23.49 24.62 12.56
N SER A 100 -22.83 25.24 11.58
CA SER A 100 -23.25 26.49 10.97
C SER A 100 -23.72 26.30 9.53
N ARG A 101 -25.04 26.31 9.30
CA ARG A 101 -25.58 26.23 7.93
C ARG A 101 -25.02 27.31 7.00
N ARG A 102 -24.74 28.51 7.52
CA ARG A 102 -24.13 29.57 6.71
C ARG A 102 -22.75 29.17 6.23
N ASP A 103 -21.94 28.58 7.11
CA ASP A 103 -20.56 28.30 6.82
C ASP A 103 -20.45 26.99 5.95
N ARG A 104 -21.35 26.00 6.15
CA ARG A 104 -21.49 24.87 5.24
C ARG A 104 -21.81 25.32 3.81
N ARG A 105 -22.79 26.18 3.61
CA ARG A 105 -23.14 26.73 2.29
C ARG A 105 -22.03 27.56 1.67
N ALA A 106 -21.36 28.38 2.47
CA ALA A 106 -20.21 29.15 1.97
C ALA A 106 -19.08 28.23 1.48
N LEU A 107 -18.83 27.12 2.20
CA LEU A 107 -17.86 26.10 1.77
C LEU A 107 -18.33 25.41 0.48
N ALA A 108 -19.59 24.96 0.40
CA ALA A 108 -20.16 24.31 -0.78
C ALA A 108 -20.05 25.19 -2.03
N GLU A 109 -20.43 26.45 -1.95
CA GLU A 109 -20.30 27.42 -3.04
C GLU A 109 -18.83 27.64 -3.45
N ARG A 110 -17.92 27.69 -2.47
CA ARG A 110 -16.50 27.88 -2.75
C ARG A 110 -15.87 26.64 -3.39
N ILE A 111 -16.27 25.42 -2.99
CA ILE A 111 -15.87 24.15 -3.62
C ILE A 111 -16.32 24.13 -5.08
N ALA A 112 -17.60 24.35 -5.34
CA ALA A 112 -18.15 24.34 -6.70
C ALA A 112 -17.46 25.38 -7.60
N GLN A 113 -17.20 26.57 -7.07
CA GLN A 113 -16.44 27.61 -7.77
C GLN A 113 -15.01 27.13 -8.12
N LEU A 114 -14.29 26.55 -7.16
CA LEU A 114 -12.91 26.08 -7.37
C LEU A 114 -12.84 24.93 -8.38
N VAL A 115 -13.77 23.97 -8.29
CA VAL A 115 -13.89 22.85 -9.25
C VAL A 115 -14.05 23.40 -10.66
N SER A 116 -14.99 24.35 -10.86
CA SER A 116 -15.23 24.99 -12.14
C SER A 116 -14.05 25.81 -12.64
N GLU A 117 -13.45 26.67 -11.78
CA GLU A 117 -12.32 27.55 -12.14
C GLU A 117 -11.08 26.76 -12.56
N ARG A 118 -10.86 25.59 -11.95
CA ARG A 118 -9.68 24.74 -12.17
C ARG A 118 -9.92 23.58 -13.12
N GLY A 119 -11.17 23.37 -13.58
CA GLY A 119 -11.55 22.32 -14.52
C GLY A 119 -11.32 20.92 -13.93
N PHE A 120 -11.76 20.70 -12.69
CA PHE A 120 -11.88 19.37 -12.10
C PHE A 120 -13.20 18.73 -12.52
N ASP A 121 -13.23 17.39 -12.55
CA ASP A 121 -14.42 16.60 -12.91
C ASP A 121 -15.29 16.31 -11.68
N GLY A 122 -14.95 16.88 -10.52
CA GLY A 122 -15.69 16.72 -9.27
C GLY A 122 -14.87 17.00 -8.03
N VAL A 123 -15.41 16.57 -6.90
CA VAL A 123 -14.79 16.73 -5.58
C VAL A 123 -14.93 15.45 -4.76
N ASN A 124 -13.93 15.18 -3.92
CA ASN A 124 -13.94 14.21 -2.84
C ASN A 124 -13.89 14.94 -1.49
N LEU A 125 -14.69 14.53 -0.51
CA LEU A 125 -14.71 15.12 0.83
C LEU A 125 -14.09 14.15 1.83
N ASP A 126 -13.02 14.57 2.49
CA ASP A 126 -12.27 13.79 3.47
C ASP A 126 -12.27 14.50 4.83
N PHE A 127 -13.26 14.17 5.66
CA PHE A 127 -13.51 14.80 6.95
C PHE A 127 -13.32 13.78 8.08
N GLU A 128 -12.21 13.86 8.81
CA GLU A 128 -11.79 12.87 9.80
C GLU A 128 -11.31 13.46 11.14
N PRO A 129 -11.65 12.81 12.28
CA PRO A 129 -12.73 11.85 12.44
C PRO A 129 -14.08 12.57 12.40
N MET A 130 -15.16 11.86 12.08
CA MET A 130 -16.50 12.43 12.18
C MET A 130 -17.08 12.16 13.56
N PRO A 131 -17.41 13.22 14.35
CA PRO A 131 -18.13 13.05 15.60
C PRO A 131 -19.54 12.51 15.38
N GLU A 132 -19.96 11.51 16.16
CA GLU A 132 -21.28 10.88 16.04
C GLU A 132 -22.43 11.90 16.14
N ASP A 133 -22.27 12.93 16.97
CA ASP A 133 -23.26 13.99 17.17
C ASP A 133 -23.30 15.03 16.03
N LEU A 134 -22.53 14.85 14.97
CA LEU A 134 -22.49 15.69 13.77
C LEU A 134 -22.76 14.91 12.46
N ALA A 135 -23.17 13.65 12.55
CA ALA A 135 -23.45 12.83 11.38
C ALA A 135 -24.52 13.47 10.47
N ASP A 136 -25.61 13.97 11.03
CA ASP A 136 -26.68 14.64 10.29
C ASP A 136 -26.17 15.94 9.62
N GLU A 137 -25.39 16.74 10.33
CA GLU A 137 -24.81 17.99 9.80
C GLU A 137 -23.80 17.74 8.69
N TYR A 138 -23.08 16.60 8.74
CA TYR A 138 -22.19 16.20 7.66
C TYR A 138 -22.97 15.78 6.40
N VAL A 139 -24.05 15.03 6.56
CA VAL A 139 -24.98 14.73 5.46
C VAL A 139 -25.52 16.02 4.82
N GLU A 140 -25.91 17.00 5.65
CA GLU A 140 -26.38 18.30 5.15
C GLU A 140 -25.27 19.06 4.38
N LEU A 141 -24.01 19.00 4.82
CA LEU A 141 -22.88 19.57 4.06
C LEU A 141 -22.75 18.89 2.69
N VAL A 142 -22.78 17.55 2.64
CA VAL A 142 -22.66 16.78 1.40
C VAL A 142 -23.78 17.14 0.43
N ARG A 143 -25.02 17.26 0.89
CA ARG A 143 -26.16 17.71 0.07
C ARG A 143 -26.00 19.16 -0.42
N GLU A 144 -25.50 20.05 0.42
CA GLU A 144 -25.23 21.44 0.05
C GLU A 144 -24.12 21.53 -1.01
N VAL A 145 -23.08 20.65 -0.92
CA VAL A 145 -22.04 20.52 -1.96
C VAL A 145 -22.62 19.95 -3.24
N ARG A 146 -23.42 18.86 -3.18
CA ARG A 146 -24.09 18.30 -4.37
C ARG A 146 -24.93 19.36 -5.10
N ALA A 147 -25.76 20.08 -4.37
CA ALA A 147 -26.59 21.14 -4.95
C ALA A 147 -25.76 22.28 -5.57
N ALA A 148 -24.60 22.62 -4.99
CA ALA A 148 -23.72 23.64 -5.54
C ALA A 148 -22.99 23.17 -6.80
N LEU A 149 -22.59 21.88 -6.86
CA LEU A 149 -22.01 21.27 -8.04
C LEU A 149 -23.01 21.15 -9.17
N ASP A 150 -24.24 20.69 -8.91
CA ASP A 150 -25.34 20.59 -9.89
C ASP A 150 -25.68 21.94 -10.51
N ALA A 151 -25.54 23.03 -9.78
CA ALA A 151 -25.75 24.36 -10.31
C ALA A 151 -24.66 24.80 -11.30
N VAL A 152 -23.49 24.15 -11.29
CA VAL A 152 -22.40 24.33 -12.27
C VAL A 152 -22.55 23.33 -13.39
N ASP A 153 -22.55 22.04 -13.07
CA ASP A 153 -22.74 20.93 -14.00
C ASP A 153 -23.21 19.68 -13.22
N ALA A 154 -24.32 19.09 -13.60
CA ALA A 154 -24.89 17.92 -12.93
C ALA A 154 -24.09 16.62 -13.13
N GLU A 155 -23.14 16.62 -14.05
CA GLU A 155 -22.23 15.46 -14.29
C GLU A 155 -20.98 15.49 -13.37
N LEU A 156 -20.78 16.55 -12.58
CA LEU A 156 -19.66 16.65 -11.66
C LEU A 156 -19.78 15.60 -10.55
N HIS A 157 -18.70 14.85 -10.35
CA HIS A 157 -18.63 13.78 -9.35
C HIS A 157 -18.54 14.33 -7.92
N LEU A 158 -19.18 13.63 -6.98
CA LEU A 158 -19.02 13.84 -5.54
C LEU A 158 -18.81 12.53 -4.82
N SER A 159 -17.70 12.37 -4.12
CA SER A 159 -17.45 11.25 -3.21
C SER A 159 -17.12 11.71 -1.79
N VAL A 160 -17.24 10.80 -0.83
CA VAL A 160 -16.92 11.04 0.57
C VAL A 160 -16.06 9.92 1.11
N ASP A 161 -15.00 10.26 1.87
CA ASP A 161 -14.18 9.29 2.56
C ASP A 161 -14.78 8.95 3.93
N VAL A 162 -14.69 7.68 4.32
CA VAL A 162 -15.27 7.14 5.54
C VAL A 162 -14.25 6.24 6.22
N VAL A 163 -13.94 6.49 7.49
CA VAL A 163 -13.01 5.65 8.26
C VAL A 163 -13.54 4.23 8.44
N ALA A 164 -12.65 3.25 8.53
CA ALA A 164 -13.01 1.83 8.62
C ALA A 164 -13.94 1.48 9.80
N SER A 165 -13.94 2.25 10.88
CA SER A 165 -14.86 2.03 12.00
C SER A 165 -16.31 2.38 11.68
N LEU A 166 -16.58 3.14 10.61
CA LEU A 166 -17.87 3.72 10.20
C LEU A 166 -18.49 4.67 11.26
N THR A 167 -17.81 4.87 12.38
CA THR A 167 -18.32 5.66 13.50
C THR A 167 -18.47 7.13 13.10
N GLY A 168 -19.65 7.70 13.34
CA GLY A 168 -19.96 9.10 13.03
C GLY A 168 -20.38 9.35 11.57
N TYR A 169 -20.47 8.32 10.72
CA TYR A 169 -20.89 8.46 9.33
C TYR A 169 -22.25 7.79 9.09
N ASP A 170 -23.25 8.57 8.71
CA ASP A 170 -24.53 8.05 8.20
C ASP A 170 -24.39 7.67 6.72
N LEU A 171 -23.90 6.44 6.43
CA LEU A 171 -23.70 5.98 5.07
C LEU A 171 -24.94 6.12 4.19
N ALA A 172 -26.13 5.82 4.71
CA ALA A 172 -27.37 5.91 3.95
C ALA A 172 -27.71 7.35 3.58
N GLY A 173 -27.52 8.30 4.50
CA GLY A 173 -27.68 9.73 4.24
C GLY A 173 -26.63 10.27 3.30
N LEU A 174 -25.37 9.85 3.45
CA LEU A 174 -24.22 10.29 2.63
C LEU A 174 -24.29 9.82 1.17
N THR A 175 -24.95 8.67 0.91
CA THR A 175 -25.07 8.09 -0.46
C THR A 175 -26.48 8.14 -1.03
N ALA A 176 -27.37 8.94 -0.42
CA ALA A 176 -28.70 9.19 -0.96
C ALA A 176 -28.62 9.88 -2.34
N ASP A 177 -29.69 9.81 -3.13
CA ASP A 177 -29.74 10.34 -4.51
C ASP A 177 -29.42 11.84 -4.62
N ASP A 178 -29.61 12.60 -3.52
CA ASP A 178 -29.33 14.03 -3.41
C ASP A 178 -28.00 14.34 -2.66
N ALA A 179 -27.13 13.34 -2.52
CA ALA A 179 -25.87 13.43 -1.78
C ALA A 179 -24.67 12.96 -2.62
N ALA A 180 -23.78 12.15 -2.07
CA ALA A 180 -22.60 11.67 -2.79
C ALA A 180 -22.91 10.50 -3.74
N ASP A 181 -22.18 10.43 -4.85
CA ASP A 181 -22.23 9.32 -5.79
C ASP A 181 -21.65 8.05 -5.17
N LEU A 182 -20.53 8.18 -4.42
CA LEU A 182 -19.80 7.08 -3.81
C LEU A 182 -19.36 7.43 -2.37
N ALA A 183 -19.36 6.43 -1.50
CA ALA A 183 -18.64 6.44 -0.23
C ALA A 183 -17.41 5.54 -0.33
N ILE A 184 -16.25 6.10 0.02
CA ILE A 184 -14.95 5.43 -0.05
C ILE A 184 -14.57 4.99 1.36
N ILE A 185 -14.64 3.69 1.62
CA ILE A 185 -14.29 3.12 2.92
C ILE A 185 -12.77 2.94 2.96
N MET A 186 -12.12 3.63 3.89
CA MET A 186 -10.68 3.51 4.15
C MET A 186 -10.38 2.17 4.84
N GLY A 187 -10.14 1.11 4.07
CA GLY A 187 -9.89 -0.25 4.53
C GLY A 187 -8.48 -0.44 5.09
N TYR A 188 -8.01 0.49 5.89
CA TYR A 188 -6.68 0.51 6.52
C TYR A 188 -6.72 1.24 7.87
N GLU A 189 -5.56 1.28 8.54
CA GLU A 189 -5.42 1.82 9.92
C GLU A 189 -6.27 1.11 10.97
N PHE A 190 -6.60 -0.17 10.75
CA PHE A 190 -7.17 -1.03 11.79
C PHE A 190 -6.18 -1.27 12.94
N ARG A 191 -4.88 -1.26 12.63
CA ARG A 191 -3.76 -1.14 13.58
C ARG A 191 -2.97 0.11 13.26
N THR A 192 -2.88 1.00 14.26
CA THR A 192 -2.12 2.24 14.20
C THR A 192 -0.81 2.11 14.98
N ASP A 193 -0.01 3.17 15.05
CA ASP A 193 1.26 3.23 15.79
C ASP A 193 1.15 2.76 17.26
N GLY A 194 -0.02 2.95 17.87
CA GLY A 194 -0.31 2.56 19.26
C GLY A 194 -0.81 1.13 19.46
N ALA A 195 -0.83 0.31 18.41
CA ALA A 195 -1.30 -1.08 18.52
C ALA A 195 -0.49 -1.87 19.54
N GLN A 196 -1.15 -2.74 20.31
CA GLN A 196 -0.52 -3.56 21.34
C GLN A 196 0.08 -4.86 20.79
N VAL A 197 -0.37 -5.29 19.61
CA VAL A 197 0.11 -6.46 18.88
C VAL A 197 0.35 -6.06 17.43
N ALA A 198 1.53 -6.43 16.91
CA ALA A 198 1.87 -6.20 15.52
C ALA A 198 1.03 -7.09 14.59
N GLY A 199 0.66 -6.55 13.43
CA GLY A 199 -0.14 -7.22 12.42
C GLY A 199 -0.43 -6.30 11.24
N SER A 200 -1.25 -6.74 10.30
CA SER A 200 -1.63 -5.92 9.14
C SER A 200 -2.33 -4.62 9.58
N THR A 201 -2.01 -3.51 8.93
CA THR A 201 -2.79 -2.27 9.05
C THR A 201 -4.14 -2.38 8.34
N ALA A 202 -4.27 -3.31 7.39
CA ALA A 202 -5.46 -3.57 6.60
C ALA A 202 -5.82 -5.07 6.59
N PRO A 203 -6.09 -5.71 7.75
CA PRO A 203 -6.37 -7.13 7.80
C PRO A 203 -7.66 -7.46 7.03
N LEU A 204 -7.61 -8.50 6.19
CA LEU A 204 -8.81 -8.98 5.49
C LEU A 204 -9.80 -9.59 6.49
N ASP A 205 -9.31 -10.53 7.31
CA ASP A 205 -10.04 -11.21 8.38
C ASP A 205 -9.11 -11.31 9.60
N ASP A 206 -9.56 -10.85 10.78
CA ASP A 206 -8.79 -10.88 12.01
C ASP A 206 -9.71 -11.10 13.22
N PRO A 207 -9.58 -12.23 13.93
CA PRO A 207 -10.50 -12.57 15.02
C PRO A 207 -10.36 -11.68 16.26
N GLU A 208 -9.29 -10.88 16.37
CA GLU A 208 -8.96 -10.11 17.57
C GLU A 208 -9.34 -8.64 17.45
N ILE A 209 -9.45 -8.12 16.23
CA ILE A 209 -9.80 -6.70 15.99
C ILE A 209 -10.81 -6.60 14.85
N ARG A 210 -11.37 -5.40 14.67
CA ARG A 210 -12.14 -5.07 13.45
C ARG A 210 -11.24 -5.21 12.21
N ASP A 211 -11.83 -5.65 11.11
CA ASP A 211 -11.15 -5.94 9.85
C ASP A 211 -12.00 -5.49 8.64
N ILE A 212 -11.50 -5.77 7.43
CA ILE A 212 -12.17 -5.43 6.17
C ILE A 212 -13.49 -6.18 6.04
N VAL A 213 -13.53 -7.49 6.35
CA VAL A 213 -14.75 -8.30 6.24
C VAL A 213 -15.85 -7.74 7.12
N ALA A 214 -15.57 -7.52 8.41
CA ALA A 214 -16.54 -6.97 9.36
C ALA A 214 -17.02 -5.57 8.97
N THR A 215 -16.10 -4.72 8.47
CA THR A 215 -16.43 -3.37 8.01
C THR A 215 -17.37 -3.40 6.80
N LEU A 216 -17.07 -4.24 5.81
CA LEU A 216 -17.92 -4.36 4.63
C LEU A 216 -19.26 -5.03 4.92
N ASP A 217 -19.30 -6.00 5.84
CA ASP A 217 -20.57 -6.61 6.28
C ASP A 217 -21.51 -5.56 6.90
N GLU A 218 -20.97 -4.68 7.74
CA GLU A 218 -21.73 -3.58 8.33
C GLU A 218 -22.17 -2.55 7.28
N ALA A 219 -21.27 -2.11 6.42
CA ALA A 219 -21.58 -1.12 5.38
C ALA A 219 -22.63 -1.61 4.39
N LEU A 220 -22.52 -2.86 3.92
CA LEU A 220 -23.45 -3.49 2.99
C LEU A 220 -24.83 -3.76 3.59
N ALA A 221 -24.95 -3.80 4.91
CA ALA A 221 -26.25 -3.84 5.58
C ALA A 221 -26.99 -2.48 5.55
N LEU A 222 -26.26 -1.39 5.28
CA LEU A 222 -26.77 -0.02 5.31
C LEU A 222 -27.05 0.53 3.89
N VAL A 223 -26.17 0.20 2.92
CA VAL A 223 -26.23 0.79 1.57
C VAL A 223 -25.93 -0.26 0.49
N PRO A 224 -26.41 -0.04 -0.75
CA PRO A 224 -26.09 -0.90 -1.90
C PRO A 224 -24.59 -0.93 -2.19
N ALA A 225 -24.10 -2.10 -2.63
CA ALA A 225 -22.68 -2.32 -2.90
C ALA A 225 -22.09 -1.39 -3.96
N GLU A 226 -22.87 -1.05 -4.98
CA GLU A 226 -22.52 -0.12 -6.05
C GLU A 226 -22.33 1.34 -5.61
N LYS A 227 -22.60 1.65 -4.33
CA LYS A 227 -22.33 2.95 -3.71
C LYS A 227 -21.02 2.96 -2.92
N LEU A 228 -20.35 1.82 -2.81
CA LEU A 228 -19.17 1.65 -1.96
C LEU A 228 -17.91 1.36 -2.78
N VAL A 229 -16.82 2.01 -2.42
CA VAL A 229 -15.46 1.72 -2.87
C VAL A 229 -14.63 1.34 -1.65
N LEU A 230 -13.81 0.28 -1.72
CA LEU A 230 -12.86 -0.09 -0.69
C LEU A 230 -11.49 0.48 -1.02
N ALA A 231 -11.02 1.48 -0.27
CA ALA A 231 -9.66 1.98 -0.39
C ALA A 231 -8.68 1.08 0.36
N LEU A 232 -7.58 0.72 -0.29
CA LEU A 232 -6.53 -0.18 0.19
C LEU A 232 -5.19 0.56 0.27
N PRO A 233 -4.31 0.20 1.23
CA PRO A 233 -3.05 0.90 1.43
C PRO A 233 -1.97 0.41 0.46
N TRP A 234 -1.20 1.35 -0.09
CA TRP A 234 0.11 1.09 -0.68
C TRP A 234 1.23 1.52 0.28
N PHE A 235 0.94 1.40 1.55
CA PHE A 235 1.88 1.57 2.65
C PHE A 235 1.73 0.41 3.64
N GLY A 236 2.72 0.26 4.49
CA GLY A 236 2.74 -0.76 5.53
C GLY A 236 2.64 -0.17 6.93
N ALA A 237 2.78 -1.04 7.91
CA ALA A 237 2.93 -0.67 9.30
C ALA A 237 4.10 -1.42 9.92
N ALA A 238 4.83 -0.76 10.83
CA ALA A 238 6.01 -1.33 11.45
C ALA A 238 6.08 -1.01 12.94
N TRP A 239 6.44 -2.02 13.75
CA TRP A 239 6.60 -1.87 15.20
C TRP A 239 7.87 -2.57 15.68
N SER A 240 8.45 -2.05 16.75
CA SER A 240 9.35 -2.86 17.57
C SER A 240 8.54 -3.91 18.31
N THR A 241 9.00 -5.16 18.31
CA THR A 241 8.29 -6.31 18.87
C THR A 241 9.17 -7.11 19.82
N GLU A 242 8.55 -7.89 20.72
CA GLU A 242 9.25 -8.75 21.65
C GLU A 242 9.93 -9.93 20.96
N THR A 243 9.26 -10.46 19.92
CA THR A 243 9.70 -11.65 19.18
C THR A 243 9.72 -11.42 17.69
N GLU A 244 10.48 -12.24 16.97
CA GLU A 244 10.47 -12.32 15.52
C GLU A 244 9.13 -12.81 14.97
N GLN A 245 8.55 -13.80 15.63
CA GLN A 245 7.36 -14.50 15.17
C GLN A 245 6.09 -13.67 15.37
N ALA A 246 5.14 -13.78 14.43
CA ALA A 246 3.80 -13.24 14.56
C ALA A 246 2.84 -14.30 15.16
N PRO A 247 1.86 -13.92 16.01
CA PRO A 247 1.68 -12.57 16.56
C PRO A 247 2.73 -12.23 17.63
N SER A 248 3.09 -10.96 17.74
CA SER A 248 4.02 -10.47 18.78
C SER A 248 3.53 -9.19 19.41
N ALA A 249 3.71 -9.06 20.73
CA ALA A 249 3.43 -7.83 21.45
C ALA A 249 4.37 -6.71 20.94
N THR A 250 3.82 -5.50 20.78
CA THR A 250 4.59 -4.33 20.41
C THR A 250 5.34 -3.80 21.62
N MET A 251 6.50 -3.22 21.37
CA MET A 251 7.33 -2.59 22.38
C MET A 251 7.36 -1.08 22.17
N SER A 252 7.25 -0.34 23.24
CA SER A 252 7.36 1.12 23.24
C SER A 252 8.15 1.58 24.43
N GLY A 253 8.73 2.76 24.37
CA GLY A 253 9.46 3.35 25.47
C GLY A 253 10.64 4.18 25.00
N ARG A 254 11.38 4.71 25.96
CA ARG A 254 12.58 5.47 25.66
C ARG A 254 13.63 4.56 25.02
N ASP A 255 14.23 5.04 23.95
CA ASP A 255 15.27 4.35 23.19
C ASP A 255 14.79 3.05 22.49
N ILE A 256 13.48 2.96 22.21
CA ILE A 256 12.84 1.93 21.36
C ILE A 256 12.14 2.63 20.20
N ASP A 257 12.32 2.11 18.98
CA ASP A 257 11.64 2.64 17.80
C ASP A 257 10.12 2.47 17.95
N GLY A 258 9.40 3.58 17.82
CA GLY A 258 7.94 3.60 17.82
C GLY A 258 7.32 2.97 16.57
N GLY A 259 5.98 3.02 16.49
CA GLY A 259 5.25 2.70 15.28
C GLY A 259 5.69 3.57 14.10
N ALA A 260 5.58 3.04 12.89
CA ALA A 260 5.86 3.74 11.66
C ALA A 260 5.02 3.17 10.51
N SER A 261 4.80 4.00 9.49
CA SER A 261 4.06 3.62 8.28
C SER A 261 4.99 3.71 7.07
N PRO A 262 5.84 2.68 6.83
CA PRO A 262 6.71 2.65 5.66
C PRO A 262 5.88 2.59 4.37
N SER A 263 6.35 3.24 3.31
CA SER A 263 5.80 3.06 1.97
C SER A 263 5.90 1.59 1.53
N TYR A 264 5.12 1.21 0.53
CA TYR A 264 5.24 -0.13 -0.07
C TYR A 264 6.68 -0.41 -0.53
N ALA A 265 7.30 0.55 -1.22
CA ALA A 265 8.68 0.41 -1.68
C ALA A 265 9.69 0.16 -0.54
N GLU A 266 9.55 0.87 0.59
CA GLU A 266 10.40 0.67 1.77
C GLU A 266 10.17 -0.69 2.42
N ALA A 267 8.92 -1.13 2.54
CA ALA A 267 8.57 -2.44 3.10
C ALA A 267 9.15 -3.58 2.23
N VAL A 268 9.01 -3.49 0.91
CA VAL A 268 9.57 -4.45 -0.05
C VAL A 268 11.09 -4.45 -0.01
N ALA A 269 11.74 -3.27 0.05
CA ALA A 269 13.19 -3.20 0.17
C ALA A 269 13.69 -3.93 1.43
N GLN A 270 12.99 -3.78 2.57
CA GLN A 270 13.33 -4.51 3.78
C GLN A 270 13.09 -6.02 3.63
N ALA A 271 11.96 -6.43 3.07
CA ALA A 271 11.64 -7.86 2.86
C ALA A 271 12.60 -8.53 1.87
N SER A 272 13.19 -7.79 0.94
CA SER A 272 14.23 -8.30 0.02
C SER A 272 15.54 -8.65 0.75
N LEU A 273 15.79 -8.06 1.93
CA LEU A 273 16.95 -8.37 2.76
C LEU A 273 16.69 -9.52 3.74
N THR A 274 15.46 -9.61 4.28
CA THR A 274 15.16 -10.47 5.43
C THR A 274 14.19 -11.61 5.12
N GLY A 275 13.64 -11.64 3.91
CA GLY A 275 12.65 -12.62 3.49
C GLY A 275 11.22 -12.17 3.78
N ARG A 276 10.30 -12.76 3.05
CA ARG A 276 8.86 -12.51 3.12
C ARG A 276 8.17 -13.65 3.87
N GLN A 277 7.36 -13.31 4.85
CA GLN A 277 6.35 -14.17 5.47
C GLN A 277 4.97 -13.75 4.99
N TYR A 278 3.94 -14.57 5.23
CA TYR A 278 2.58 -14.26 4.83
C TYR A 278 1.57 -14.77 5.85
N ASP A 279 0.66 -13.90 6.26
CA ASP A 279 -0.50 -14.26 7.06
C ASP A 279 -1.72 -14.39 6.15
N ALA A 280 -2.21 -15.62 6.01
CA ALA A 280 -3.29 -15.93 5.08
C ALA A 280 -4.66 -15.39 5.55
N ALA A 281 -4.89 -15.26 6.85
CA ALA A 281 -6.14 -14.72 7.38
C ALA A 281 -6.20 -13.21 7.17
N GLN A 282 -5.15 -12.52 7.58
CA GLN A 282 -5.05 -11.08 7.37
C GLN A 282 -4.80 -10.70 5.90
N ALA A 283 -4.47 -11.68 5.04
CA ALA A 283 -4.07 -11.49 3.66
C ALA A 283 -2.98 -10.40 3.55
N SER A 284 -1.90 -10.55 4.32
CA SER A 284 -0.82 -9.56 4.37
C SER A 284 0.54 -10.24 4.44
N ALA A 285 1.49 -9.69 3.70
CA ALA A 285 2.89 -10.03 3.82
C ALA A 285 3.52 -9.32 5.02
N TRP A 286 4.55 -9.93 5.59
CA TRP A 286 5.34 -9.31 6.63
C TRP A 286 6.78 -9.81 6.63
N THR A 287 7.66 -9.07 7.28
CA THR A 287 9.05 -9.46 7.52
C THR A 287 9.47 -9.03 8.91
N ALA A 288 10.51 -9.66 9.46
CA ALA A 288 11.07 -9.29 10.75
C ALA A 288 12.61 -9.30 10.72
N TYR A 289 13.20 -8.41 11.51
CA TYR A 289 14.65 -8.33 11.67
C TYR A 289 15.05 -7.83 13.05
N PRO A 290 16.25 -8.21 13.55
CA PRO A 290 16.78 -7.67 14.79
C PRO A 290 16.96 -6.16 14.68
N ASN A 291 16.49 -5.41 15.69
CA ASN A 291 16.55 -3.97 15.71
C ASN A 291 17.17 -3.44 17.01
N ARG A 292 17.97 -2.39 16.89
CA ARG A 292 18.55 -1.67 18.01
C ARG A 292 18.90 -0.24 17.60
N GLN A 293 18.22 0.74 18.15
CA GLN A 293 18.42 2.15 17.83
C GLN A 293 19.84 2.68 18.10
N CYS A 294 20.50 2.18 19.14
CA CYS A 294 21.85 2.58 19.50
C CYS A 294 22.59 1.45 20.25
N ALA A 295 23.91 1.54 20.40
CA ALA A 295 24.73 0.49 21.01
C ALA A 295 24.30 0.11 22.45
N THR A 296 23.71 1.05 23.21
CA THR A 296 23.23 0.85 24.59
C THR A 296 21.71 0.73 24.69
N CYS A 297 20.99 0.87 23.58
CA CYS A 297 19.54 0.73 23.53
C CYS A 297 19.13 -0.74 23.69
N PRO A 298 17.88 -1.02 24.13
CA PRO A 298 17.33 -2.36 24.14
C PRO A 298 17.41 -3.02 22.74
N ALA A 299 17.71 -4.31 22.72
CA ALA A 299 17.53 -5.10 21.52
C ALA A 299 16.07 -5.51 21.41
N THR A 300 15.48 -5.31 20.25
CA THR A 300 14.10 -5.68 19.90
C THR A 300 14.12 -6.41 18.57
N TRP A 301 12.96 -6.92 18.16
CA TRP A 301 12.71 -7.22 16.76
C TRP A 301 11.96 -6.05 16.14
N ARG A 302 12.07 -5.89 14.82
CA ARG A 302 11.23 -4.97 14.04
C ARG A 302 10.41 -5.81 13.10
N GLN A 303 9.08 -5.79 13.22
CA GLN A 303 8.17 -6.37 12.24
C GLN A 303 7.66 -5.27 11.32
N VAL A 304 7.64 -5.56 10.02
CA VAL A 304 7.08 -4.70 8.96
C VAL A 304 6.02 -5.48 8.24
N TRP A 305 4.79 -4.98 8.25
CA TRP A 305 3.61 -5.58 7.62
C TRP A 305 3.17 -4.73 6.43
N TYR A 306 2.81 -5.35 5.31
CA TYR A 306 2.44 -4.65 4.07
C TYR A 306 1.62 -5.56 3.16
N ASP A 307 0.90 -4.98 2.22
CA ASP A 307 0.13 -5.74 1.24
C ASP A 307 0.94 -5.88 -0.05
N ASP A 308 1.48 -7.07 -0.25
CA ASP A 308 2.14 -7.46 -1.50
C ASP A 308 1.12 -7.91 -2.57
N PRO A 309 1.52 -8.36 -3.78
CA PRO A 309 0.61 -8.83 -4.80
C PRO A 309 -0.43 -9.86 -4.33
N ASP A 310 -0.05 -10.78 -3.42
CA ASP A 310 -0.98 -11.77 -2.88
C ASP A 310 -2.01 -11.11 -1.96
N GLY A 311 -1.54 -10.29 -1.02
CA GLY A 311 -2.40 -9.62 -0.03
C GLY A 311 -3.32 -8.58 -0.66
N PHE A 312 -2.74 -7.70 -1.47
CA PHE A 312 -3.50 -6.70 -2.22
C PHE A 312 -4.53 -7.36 -3.15
N GLY A 313 -4.09 -8.37 -3.94
CA GLY A 313 -4.99 -9.10 -4.84
C GLY A 313 -6.15 -9.78 -4.13
N ALA A 314 -5.93 -10.42 -2.97
CA ALA A 314 -6.98 -11.05 -2.19
C ALA A 314 -8.04 -10.04 -1.70
N LYS A 315 -7.62 -8.84 -1.31
CA LYS A 315 -8.52 -7.77 -0.87
C LYS A 315 -9.29 -7.14 -2.03
N VAL A 316 -8.65 -6.97 -3.19
CA VAL A 316 -9.33 -6.57 -4.45
C VAL A 316 -10.37 -7.61 -4.83
N ASP A 317 -10.03 -8.90 -4.84
CA ASP A 317 -10.96 -9.99 -5.15
C ASP A 317 -12.14 -10.01 -4.17
N HIS A 318 -11.89 -9.75 -2.89
CA HIS A 318 -12.95 -9.68 -1.88
C HIS A 318 -13.91 -8.52 -2.15
N ALA A 319 -13.39 -7.31 -2.41
CA ALA A 319 -14.21 -6.13 -2.71
C ALA A 319 -15.09 -6.35 -3.96
N LEU A 320 -14.48 -6.81 -5.06
CA LEU A 320 -15.18 -7.07 -6.32
C LEU A 320 -16.17 -8.25 -6.17
N GLY A 321 -15.80 -9.30 -5.44
CA GLY A 321 -16.66 -10.45 -5.14
C GLY A 321 -17.89 -10.08 -4.29
N ARG A 322 -17.82 -9.00 -3.50
CA ARG A 322 -18.96 -8.43 -2.75
C ARG A 322 -19.83 -7.49 -3.61
N GLY A 323 -19.42 -7.22 -4.85
CA GLY A 323 -20.14 -6.37 -5.80
C GLY A 323 -19.99 -4.88 -5.53
N LEU A 324 -18.93 -4.45 -4.84
CA LEU A 324 -18.64 -3.03 -4.62
C LEU A 324 -18.47 -2.31 -5.97
N ALA A 325 -18.69 -0.99 -5.99
CA ALA A 325 -18.42 -0.17 -7.17
C ALA A 325 -16.98 -0.33 -7.66
N GLY A 326 -16.02 -0.54 -6.73
CA GLY A 326 -14.64 -0.74 -7.08
C GLY A 326 -13.70 -0.67 -5.88
N VAL A 327 -12.44 -0.32 -6.17
CA VAL A 327 -11.37 -0.19 -5.19
C VAL A 327 -10.70 1.17 -5.26
N GLY A 328 -10.16 1.63 -4.12
CA GLY A 328 -9.34 2.83 -4.00
C GLY A 328 -7.90 2.48 -3.62
N ILE A 329 -6.99 3.39 -3.83
CA ILE A 329 -5.55 3.25 -3.53
C ILE A 329 -5.09 4.44 -2.70
N TRP A 330 -4.62 4.20 -1.47
CA TRP A 330 -3.92 5.18 -0.66
C TRP A 330 -2.47 4.73 -0.41
N ALA A 331 -1.46 5.31 -1.06
CA ALA A 331 -1.58 6.38 -2.02
C ALA A 331 -0.64 6.13 -3.21
N LEU A 332 -1.00 6.69 -4.34
CA LEU A 332 -0.16 6.69 -5.54
C LEU A 332 1.21 7.31 -5.25
N GLY A 333 2.28 6.71 -5.79
CA GLY A 333 3.67 7.09 -5.56
C GLY A 333 4.35 6.35 -4.40
N GLN A 334 3.60 5.70 -3.51
CA GLN A 334 4.18 4.91 -2.43
C GLN A 334 4.74 3.56 -2.90
N GLU A 335 4.40 3.13 -4.11
CA GLU A 335 5.00 1.99 -4.79
C GLU A 335 6.46 2.26 -5.24
N GLY A 336 6.86 3.53 -5.33
CA GLY A 336 8.24 3.92 -5.63
C GLY A 336 8.76 3.42 -6.99
N GLY A 337 7.91 3.44 -8.01
CA GLY A 337 8.23 2.97 -9.36
C GLY A 337 8.16 1.46 -9.55
N ARG A 338 7.64 0.74 -8.57
CA ARG A 338 7.42 -0.71 -8.66
C ARG A 338 6.09 -0.98 -9.34
N GLU A 339 6.05 -1.98 -10.22
CA GLU A 339 4.90 -2.24 -11.09
C GLU A 339 4.00 -3.39 -10.61
N GLU A 340 4.45 -4.22 -9.65
CA GLU A 340 3.75 -5.46 -9.28
C GLU A 340 2.35 -5.23 -8.69
N LEU A 341 2.08 -4.12 -8.00
CA LEU A 341 0.73 -3.80 -7.53
C LEU A 341 -0.18 -3.34 -8.69
N TRP A 342 0.38 -2.61 -9.66
CA TRP A 342 -0.32 -2.25 -10.89
C TRP A 342 -0.63 -3.49 -11.73
N TRP A 343 0.31 -4.42 -11.89
CA TRP A 343 0.08 -5.70 -12.59
C TRP A 343 -1.00 -6.53 -11.89
N THR A 344 -0.96 -6.58 -10.54
CA THR A 344 -1.99 -7.27 -9.75
C THR A 344 -3.37 -6.68 -10.01
N LEU A 345 -3.50 -5.37 -9.96
CA LEU A 345 -4.75 -4.69 -10.22
C LEU A 345 -5.25 -4.94 -11.66
N ARG A 346 -4.35 -4.83 -12.65
CA ARG A 346 -4.65 -5.13 -14.06
C ARG A 346 -5.16 -6.55 -14.23
N HIS A 347 -4.49 -7.53 -13.63
CA HIS A 347 -4.86 -8.94 -13.72
C HIS A 347 -6.23 -9.21 -13.08
N ARG A 348 -6.58 -8.55 -11.97
CA ARG A 348 -7.90 -8.71 -11.30
C ARG A 348 -9.04 -8.03 -12.06
N LEU A 349 -8.80 -6.88 -12.66
CA LEU A 349 -9.82 -6.13 -13.39
C LEU A 349 -10.02 -6.63 -14.82
N ARG A 350 -8.94 -7.08 -15.45
CA ARG A 350 -8.92 -7.56 -16.85
C ARG A 350 -8.23 -8.92 -16.91
N PRO A 351 -8.84 -9.97 -16.31
CA PRO A 351 -8.19 -11.27 -16.22
C PRO A 351 -7.88 -11.82 -17.60
N GLN A 352 -6.61 -12.08 -17.85
CA GLN A 352 -6.13 -12.81 -19.01
C GLN A 352 -5.70 -14.19 -18.53
N ILE A 353 -5.90 -15.20 -19.38
CA ILE A 353 -5.39 -16.55 -19.09
C ILE A 353 -3.89 -16.49 -19.32
N ASP A 354 -3.13 -16.60 -18.23
CA ASP A 354 -1.67 -16.70 -18.24
C ASP A 354 -1.27 -18.04 -17.63
N GLU A 355 -0.75 -18.92 -18.49
CA GLU A 355 -0.25 -20.25 -18.11
C GLU A 355 1.28 -20.34 -18.32
N THR A 356 1.92 -19.21 -18.64
CA THR A 356 3.33 -19.17 -19.00
C THR A 356 4.17 -18.72 -17.82
N PRO A 357 4.98 -19.59 -17.22
CA PRO A 357 5.85 -19.18 -16.13
C PRO A 357 6.84 -18.09 -16.54
N PRO A 358 7.22 -17.18 -15.62
CA PRO A 358 8.25 -16.18 -15.87
C PRO A 358 9.61 -16.82 -16.11
N GLY A 359 10.51 -16.09 -16.75
CA GLY A 359 11.88 -16.50 -16.98
C GLY A 359 12.87 -15.51 -16.38
N GLY A 360 14.13 -15.96 -16.20
CA GLY A 360 15.13 -15.05 -15.66
C GLY A 360 16.54 -15.61 -15.63
N SER A 361 17.43 -14.81 -15.07
CA SER A 361 18.82 -15.17 -14.80
C SER A 361 19.19 -14.74 -13.38
N ALA A 362 20.13 -15.46 -12.78
CA ALA A 362 20.68 -15.13 -11.48
C ALA A 362 22.20 -15.24 -11.53
N SER A 363 22.89 -14.45 -10.75
CA SER A 363 24.34 -14.52 -10.54
C SER A 363 24.70 -14.10 -9.13
N ILE A 364 25.86 -14.51 -8.65
CA ILE A 364 26.45 -13.97 -7.42
C ILE A 364 26.96 -12.55 -7.72
N ASP A 365 26.70 -11.60 -6.81
CA ASP A 365 27.25 -10.25 -6.91
C ASP A 365 28.78 -10.34 -6.83
N PRO A 366 29.53 -9.86 -7.83
CA PRO A 366 30.99 -9.93 -7.84
C PRO A 366 31.66 -9.31 -6.59
N GLU A 367 30.99 -8.33 -5.95
CA GLU A 367 31.51 -7.68 -4.73
C GLU A 367 31.45 -8.61 -3.50
N SER A 368 30.60 -9.64 -3.51
CA SER A 368 30.50 -10.64 -2.42
C SER A 368 31.36 -11.87 -2.62
N ILE A 369 32.05 -12.00 -3.76
CA ILE A 369 32.92 -13.14 -4.07
C ILE A 369 34.29 -12.93 -3.43
N GLN A 370 34.69 -13.86 -2.55
CA GLN A 370 35.98 -13.86 -1.86
C GLN A 370 37.11 -14.55 -2.68
N GLY A 371 36.76 -15.31 -3.70
CA GLY A 371 37.68 -16.04 -4.55
C GLY A 371 36.99 -17.08 -5.43
N ASP A 372 37.81 -17.95 -6.04
CA ASP A 372 37.32 -19.08 -6.80
C ASP A 372 37.97 -20.38 -6.23
N LEU A 373 37.18 -21.41 -6.03
CA LEU A 373 37.65 -22.72 -5.62
C LEU A 373 36.97 -23.79 -6.48
N ASP A 374 37.77 -24.52 -7.24
CA ASP A 374 37.31 -25.57 -8.18
C ASP A 374 36.25 -25.07 -9.19
N GLY A 375 36.37 -23.81 -9.64
CA GLY A 375 35.42 -23.19 -10.58
C GLY A 375 34.09 -22.76 -9.96
N ARG A 376 34.04 -22.60 -8.62
CA ARG A 376 32.91 -22.07 -7.88
C ARG A 376 33.29 -20.78 -7.17
N ASP A 377 32.38 -19.82 -7.18
CA ASP A 377 32.51 -18.59 -6.42
C ASP A 377 32.55 -18.89 -4.92
N VAL A 378 33.55 -18.39 -4.20
CA VAL A 378 33.68 -18.53 -2.76
C VAL A 378 32.90 -17.43 -2.08
N VAL A 379 31.91 -17.80 -1.25
CA VAL A 379 30.98 -16.87 -0.57
C VAL A 379 31.00 -17.11 0.93
N GLU A 380 31.04 -16.02 1.71
CA GLU A 380 31.11 -16.04 3.17
C GLU A 380 29.71 -15.80 3.77
N GLY A 381 29.11 -16.83 4.33
CA GLY A 381 27.88 -16.78 5.15
C GLY A 381 26.59 -16.37 4.41
N VAL A 382 26.60 -15.29 3.66
CA VAL A 382 25.46 -14.76 2.91
C VAL A 382 25.82 -14.57 1.44
N ALA A 383 25.03 -15.14 0.54
CA ALA A 383 25.17 -14.93 -0.90
C ALA A 383 24.37 -13.69 -1.33
N SER A 384 25.05 -12.66 -1.79
CA SER A 384 24.40 -11.53 -2.44
C SER A 384 24.10 -11.89 -3.89
N LEU A 385 22.81 -12.01 -4.22
CA LEU A 385 22.34 -12.43 -5.54
C LEU A 385 21.91 -11.20 -6.36
N ARG A 386 22.37 -11.15 -7.63
CA ARG A 386 21.81 -10.28 -8.66
C ARG A 386 20.83 -11.08 -9.49
N LEU A 387 19.62 -10.61 -9.57
CA LEU A 387 18.51 -11.30 -10.22
C LEU A 387 17.98 -10.41 -11.35
N PHE A 388 17.71 -11.04 -12.47
CA PHE A 388 16.97 -10.43 -13.56
C PHE A 388 15.90 -11.40 -14.01
N ALA A 389 14.64 -11.02 -13.84
CA ALA A 389 13.51 -11.81 -14.26
C ALA A 389 12.50 -10.97 -15.00
N SER A 390 11.78 -11.58 -15.91
CA SER A 390 10.66 -10.98 -16.62
C SER A 390 9.61 -12.03 -16.89
N ASP A 391 8.39 -11.58 -16.93
CA ASP A 391 7.30 -12.36 -17.49
C ASP A 391 7.23 -12.16 -19.01
N THR A 392 6.37 -12.91 -19.68
CA THR A 392 6.12 -12.72 -21.11
C THR A 392 5.46 -11.35 -21.36
N PRO A 393 5.58 -10.76 -22.56
CA PRO A 393 5.00 -9.46 -22.85
C PRO A 393 3.48 -9.38 -22.62
N ASP A 394 2.77 -10.53 -22.76
CA ASP A 394 1.34 -10.63 -22.51
C ASP A 394 1.03 -11.35 -21.17
N GLY A 395 2.03 -11.56 -20.33
CA GLY A 395 1.92 -12.24 -19.03
C GLY A 395 1.33 -11.37 -17.94
N SER A 396 1.10 -11.98 -16.77
CA SER A 396 0.48 -11.34 -15.63
C SER A 396 1.43 -10.46 -14.81
N GLY A 397 2.74 -10.54 -15.06
CA GLY A 397 3.81 -9.82 -14.35
C GLY A 397 4.38 -10.59 -13.15
N LEU A 398 5.55 -10.18 -12.69
CA LEU A 398 6.25 -10.83 -11.57
C LEU A 398 5.61 -10.53 -10.22
N ALA A 399 5.49 -11.55 -9.37
CA ALA A 399 5.02 -11.44 -8.00
C ALA A 399 6.14 -11.68 -6.98
N LEU A 400 6.78 -12.85 -7.04
CA LEU A 400 7.68 -13.33 -5.99
C LEU A 400 8.93 -14.00 -6.55
N THR A 401 9.96 -14.06 -5.72
CA THR A 401 11.15 -14.90 -5.89
C THR A 401 11.23 -15.91 -4.75
N ARG A 402 11.54 -17.17 -5.03
CA ARG A 402 11.79 -18.20 -4.02
C ARG A 402 13.19 -18.77 -4.19
N ILE A 403 13.91 -18.89 -3.08
CA ILE A 403 15.32 -19.33 -3.07
C ILE A 403 15.49 -20.40 -2.00
N GLY A 404 16.12 -21.52 -2.38
CA GLY A 404 16.42 -22.63 -1.48
C GLY A 404 17.73 -23.32 -1.80
N LEU A 405 18.21 -24.20 -0.92
CA LEU A 405 19.41 -25.00 -1.08
C LEU A 405 19.10 -26.49 -1.38
N SER A 406 17.81 -26.83 -1.56
CA SER A 406 17.33 -28.10 -2.12
C SER A 406 16.52 -27.82 -3.38
N GLY A 407 16.69 -28.67 -4.39
CA GLY A 407 15.96 -28.60 -5.66
C GLY A 407 14.65 -29.41 -5.68
N ASP A 408 14.19 -29.90 -4.52
CA ASP A 408 12.96 -30.69 -4.44
C ASP A 408 11.74 -29.81 -4.68
N LEU A 409 10.85 -30.27 -5.58
CA LEU A 409 9.66 -29.53 -6.01
C LEU A 409 8.37 -30.15 -5.48
N ALA A 410 7.40 -29.33 -5.12
CA ALA A 410 6.03 -29.71 -4.85
C ALA A 410 5.26 -30.01 -6.16
N GLU A 411 4.02 -30.49 -6.06
CA GLU A 411 3.19 -30.85 -7.23
C GLU A 411 2.90 -29.64 -8.13
N ASP A 412 2.83 -28.44 -7.57
CA ASP A 412 2.64 -27.18 -8.29
C ASP A 412 3.93 -26.61 -8.90
N GLY A 413 5.05 -27.31 -8.74
CA GLY A 413 6.36 -26.90 -9.26
C GLY A 413 7.15 -25.96 -8.35
N GLN A 414 6.63 -25.57 -7.18
CA GLN A 414 7.33 -24.72 -6.21
C GLN A 414 8.44 -25.50 -5.50
N LEU A 415 9.57 -24.86 -5.18
CA LEU A 415 10.59 -25.42 -4.27
C LEU A 415 9.95 -25.73 -2.90
N ILE A 416 10.05 -26.98 -2.43
CA ILE A 416 9.51 -27.39 -1.13
C ILE A 416 10.22 -26.63 -0.01
N THR A 417 11.56 -26.65 -0.05
CA THR A 417 12.40 -25.97 0.93
C THR A 417 12.93 -24.68 0.34
N GLY A 418 12.66 -23.55 0.99
CA GLY A 418 13.13 -22.26 0.49
C GLY A 418 12.45 -21.08 1.17
N ARG A 419 13.12 -19.94 1.09
CA ARG A 419 12.62 -18.66 1.58
C ARG A 419 12.02 -17.86 0.41
N THR A 420 10.88 -17.23 0.66
CA THR A 420 10.22 -16.38 -0.33
C THR A 420 10.63 -14.93 -0.11
N TYR A 421 10.77 -14.21 -1.19
CA TYR A 421 11.11 -12.79 -1.24
C TYR A 421 10.16 -12.08 -2.22
N PRO A 422 9.97 -10.77 -2.10
CA PRO A 422 9.41 -9.98 -3.19
C PRO A 422 10.24 -10.14 -4.46
N ALA A 423 9.65 -9.95 -5.63
CA ALA A 423 10.41 -9.88 -6.88
C ALA A 423 11.36 -8.66 -6.82
N SER A 424 12.65 -8.91 -6.81
CA SER A 424 13.69 -7.91 -6.60
C SER A 424 14.94 -8.23 -7.40
N GLU A 425 15.68 -7.20 -7.83
CA GLU A 425 16.91 -7.35 -8.58
C GLU A 425 18.11 -7.78 -7.71
N ARG A 426 17.99 -7.58 -6.39
CA ARG A 426 19.03 -7.97 -5.44
C ARG A 426 18.41 -8.60 -4.19
N ILE A 427 18.94 -9.75 -3.78
CA ILE A 427 18.53 -10.48 -2.58
C ILE A 427 19.76 -10.95 -1.83
N GLU A 428 19.75 -10.77 -0.49
CA GLU A 428 20.74 -11.33 0.42
C GLU A 428 20.23 -12.68 0.94
N PHE A 429 20.91 -13.77 0.57
CA PHE A 429 20.47 -15.12 0.89
C PHE A 429 21.46 -15.84 1.84
N PRO A 430 21.04 -16.18 3.07
CA PRO A 430 21.89 -16.86 4.05
C PRO A 430 22.13 -18.34 3.67
N LEU A 431 23.40 -18.73 3.55
CA LEU A 431 23.79 -20.10 3.16
C LEU A 431 23.74 -21.11 4.32
N ALA A 432 23.68 -20.63 5.57
CA ALA A 432 23.66 -21.48 6.77
C ALA A 432 22.24 -21.69 7.36
N ASP A 433 21.22 -21.16 6.71
CA ASP A 433 19.83 -21.24 7.19
C ASP A 433 19.25 -22.64 6.99
N GLU A 434 19.01 -23.35 8.08
CA GLU A 434 18.47 -24.72 8.07
C GLU A 434 17.05 -24.79 7.47
N GLU A 435 16.24 -23.72 7.59
CA GLU A 435 14.90 -23.67 7.00
C GLU A 435 14.92 -23.67 5.47
N THR A 436 16.02 -23.21 4.89
CA THR A 436 16.24 -23.23 3.43
C THR A 436 17.06 -24.44 2.96
N GLY A 437 17.38 -25.36 3.86
CA GLY A 437 18.24 -26.54 3.59
C GLY A 437 19.73 -26.24 3.75
N GLY A 438 20.09 -25.14 4.40
CA GLY A 438 21.47 -24.71 4.65
C GLY A 438 22.15 -25.44 5.78
N SER A 439 23.46 -25.22 5.93
CA SER A 439 24.30 -25.75 6.99
C SER A 439 25.38 -24.73 7.33
N PRO A 440 25.78 -24.59 8.60
CA PRO A 440 26.89 -23.74 8.99
C PRO A 440 28.27 -24.28 8.56
N GLU A 441 28.34 -25.54 8.12
CA GLU A 441 29.60 -26.14 7.68
C GLU A 441 30.08 -25.56 6.35
N ALA A 442 31.39 -25.39 6.19
CA ALA A 442 31.98 -25.01 4.90
C ALA A 442 31.79 -26.13 3.88
N GLY A 443 31.60 -25.78 2.61
CA GLY A 443 31.45 -26.73 1.55
C GLY A 443 30.62 -26.25 0.36
N PRO A 444 30.47 -27.09 -0.68
CA PRO A 444 29.70 -26.73 -1.87
C PRO A 444 28.21 -26.58 -1.55
N ARG A 445 27.57 -25.60 -2.19
CA ARG A 445 26.11 -25.36 -2.13
C ARG A 445 25.55 -25.13 -3.52
N SER A 446 24.35 -25.66 -3.75
CA SER A 446 23.54 -25.36 -4.94
C SER A 446 22.41 -24.44 -4.54
N ILE A 447 22.44 -23.20 -4.99
CA ILE A 447 21.39 -22.23 -4.75
C ILE A 447 20.37 -22.37 -5.88
N HIS A 448 19.13 -22.71 -5.53
CA HIS A 448 18.01 -22.84 -6.46
C HIS A 448 17.15 -21.58 -6.39
N VAL A 449 16.93 -20.94 -7.54
CA VAL A 449 16.15 -19.69 -7.65
C VAL A 449 14.96 -19.94 -8.56
N GLN A 450 13.78 -19.59 -8.10
CA GLN A 450 12.52 -19.60 -8.88
C GLN A 450 11.83 -18.26 -8.81
N TRP A 451 11.08 -17.94 -9.83
CA TRP A 451 10.18 -16.78 -9.88
C TRP A 451 8.74 -17.24 -10.04
N ARG A 452 7.81 -16.49 -9.46
CA ARG A 452 6.37 -16.67 -9.63
C ARG A 452 5.76 -15.38 -10.21
N ASP A 453 4.84 -15.54 -11.18
CA ASP A 453 4.02 -14.45 -11.68
C ASP A 453 2.77 -14.19 -10.81
N ILE A 454 1.99 -13.18 -11.20
CA ILE A 454 0.73 -12.82 -10.53
C ILE A 454 -0.35 -13.88 -10.73
N ALA A 455 -0.35 -14.60 -11.87
CA ALA A 455 -1.26 -15.70 -12.15
C ALA A 455 -0.98 -16.97 -11.32
N GLY A 456 0.20 -17.06 -10.70
CA GLY A 456 0.60 -18.16 -9.83
C GLY A 456 1.55 -19.17 -10.45
N ASN A 457 2.02 -18.97 -11.69
CA ASN A 457 2.90 -19.91 -12.37
C ASN A 457 4.34 -19.80 -11.86
N TRP A 458 4.95 -20.92 -11.47
CA TRP A 458 6.34 -21.00 -11.03
C TRP A 458 7.28 -21.33 -12.18
N SER A 459 8.39 -20.60 -12.31
CA SER A 459 9.45 -20.95 -13.24
C SER A 459 10.14 -22.28 -12.86
N PRO A 460 10.76 -22.98 -13.81
CA PRO A 460 11.76 -24.00 -13.44
C PRO A 460 12.87 -23.38 -12.58
N PRO A 461 13.45 -24.13 -11.58
CA PRO A 461 14.52 -23.59 -10.77
C PRO A 461 15.79 -23.37 -11.61
N LEU A 462 16.39 -22.19 -11.48
CA LEU A 462 17.73 -21.89 -11.94
C LEU A 462 18.72 -22.25 -10.82
N VAL A 463 19.87 -22.85 -11.13
CA VAL A 463 20.83 -23.31 -10.14
C VAL A 463 22.16 -22.55 -10.27
N LEU A 464 22.64 -22.04 -9.13
CA LEU A 464 23.96 -21.45 -8.97
C LEU A 464 24.79 -22.33 -8.03
N GLU A 465 26.03 -22.65 -8.44
CA GLU A 465 26.97 -23.43 -7.64
C GLU A 465 27.95 -22.49 -6.92
N VAL A 466 28.02 -22.57 -5.60
CA VAL A 466 28.95 -21.76 -4.79
C VAL A 466 29.71 -22.64 -3.79
N MET A 467 30.81 -22.10 -3.27
CA MET A 467 31.57 -22.68 -2.16
C MET A 467 31.32 -21.78 -0.91
N ALA A 468 30.56 -22.30 0.04
CA ALA A 468 30.33 -21.60 1.31
C ALA A 468 31.55 -21.76 2.24
N VAL A 469 32.01 -20.68 2.84
CA VAL A 469 33.05 -20.67 3.85
C VAL A 469 32.53 -20.16 5.18
N ASP A 470 33.10 -20.63 6.29
CA ASP A 470 32.71 -20.24 7.64
C ASP A 470 33.31 -18.86 7.99
N PRO A 471 32.47 -17.83 8.27
CA PRO A 471 32.95 -16.49 8.61
C PRO A 471 33.75 -16.43 9.92
N THR A 472 33.70 -17.48 10.75
CA THR A 472 34.41 -17.51 12.03
C THR A 472 35.80 -18.14 11.93
N ARG A 473 36.13 -18.81 10.80
CA ARG A 473 37.44 -19.38 10.54
C ARG A 473 38.21 -18.51 9.58
N SER A 474 39.32 -17.93 10.04
CA SER A 474 40.31 -17.27 9.18
C SER A 474 41.15 -18.31 8.42
N GLU A 475 40.51 -19.15 7.64
CA GLU A 475 41.22 -20.09 6.74
C GLU A 475 41.41 -19.38 5.39
N THR A 476 42.68 -19.28 4.98
CA THR A 476 43.01 -18.84 3.62
C THR A 476 42.50 -19.86 2.61
N PRO A 477 42.08 -19.48 1.38
CA PRO A 477 41.52 -20.35 0.35
C PRO A 477 42.42 -21.53 -0.09
N GLY A 478 43.51 -21.82 0.58
CA GLY A 478 44.44 -22.93 0.33
C GLY A 478 44.40 -24.07 1.36
N ASP A 479 43.50 -23.98 2.37
CA ASP A 479 43.41 -24.99 3.46
C ASP A 479 42.12 -25.84 3.38
N LEU A 480 41.33 -25.72 2.29
CA LEU A 480 40.16 -26.56 1.98
C LEU A 480 40.52 -27.72 1.04
#